data_a1fbf70fd58c0dba9c843ff650e2115f
#
_entry.id   a1fbf70fd58c0dba9c843ff650e2115f
#
_cell.length_a   1.000
_cell.length_b   1.000
_cell.length_c   1.000
_cell.angle_alpha   90.00
_cell.angle_beta   90.00
_cell.angle_gamma   90.00
#
_symmetry.space_group_name_H-M   'P 1'
#
loop_
_entity.id
_entity.type
_entity.pdbx_description
1 polymer ?
#
loop_
_entity_poly.entity_id
_entity_poly.type
_entity_poly.pdbx_seq_one_letter_code
_entity_poly.pdbx_strand_id
1 'polypeptide(L)'
;MIIWIASYPKSGNTWMRALLSTYLYLENDKFDFKLLSKIPNFTRDKYFENIADLNLLKSEPLKISEYWNAAQSRINLQGEEKIFKTHSACVSLKDKWFTTETHTSGYIHIVRDPRSVVCSLAAHSNTTIEKSVKDLLNDNFIGSNGKYNLAELTCSWKINYLSWKKKKKFPGILIKYEDLFDNTEKEFKKTLVFLQDKLNFELNDKKINQAIKLCNFSELSNQEDKRGFVEQVNGKFFRKGKKDSWKEELSTNLKNQIEKSLKKEMQELGYLN
;
A
#
# COMPACT_ATOMS: atom_id res chain seq x y z
N MET A 1 -14.50 12.48 -2.93
CA MET A 1 -13.40 12.50 -1.91
C MET A 1 -12.45 11.33 -2.12
N ILE A 2 -11.31 11.27 -1.40
CA ILE A 2 -10.33 10.19 -1.57
C ILE A 2 -10.57 9.07 -0.56
N ILE A 3 -10.47 7.83 -1.04
CA ILE A 3 -10.34 6.62 -0.21
C ILE A 3 -8.92 6.09 -0.38
N TRP A 4 -8.21 5.91 0.72
CA TRP A 4 -6.83 5.46 0.68
C TRP A 4 -6.69 3.94 0.81
N ILE A 5 -5.88 3.30 -0.04
CA ILE A 5 -5.26 2.01 0.24
C ILE A 5 -3.85 2.32 0.73
N ALA A 6 -3.70 2.37 2.03
CA ALA A 6 -2.46 2.73 2.71
C ALA A 6 -1.72 1.49 3.20
N SER A 7 -0.41 1.47 3.09
CA SER A 7 0.42 0.40 3.63
C SER A 7 1.89 0.80 3.68
N TYR A 8 2.66 0.17 4.54
CA TYR A 8 4.11 0.13 4.33
C TYR A 8 4.43 -0.63 3.03
N PRO A 9 5.52 -0.29 2.29
CA PRO A 9 5.90 -1.03 1.08
C PRO A 9 5.96 -2.55 1.31
N LYS A 10 5.58 -3.34 0.31
CA LYS A 10 5.61 -4.83 0.33
C LYS A 10 4.65 -5.50 1.33
N SER A 11 3.64 -4.78 1.80
CA SER A 11 2.61 -5.30 2.72
C SER A 11 1.35 -5.85 2.04
N GLY A 12 1.31 -5.98 0.69
CA GLY A 12 0.18 -6.55 -0.03
C GLY A 12 -0.74 -5.52 -0.71
N ASN A 13 -0.32 -4.25 -0.79
CA ASN A 13 -1.09 -3.18 -1.44
C ASN A 13 -1.50 -3.53 -2.89
N THR A 14 -0.55 -4.03 -3.69
CA THR A 14 -0.80 -4.41 -5.08
C THR A 14 -1.83 -5.53 -5.19
N TRP A 15 -1.83 -6.50 -4.27
CA TRP A 15 -2.81 -7.58 -4.27
C TRP A 15 -4.23 -7.07 -3.96
N MET A 16 -4.38 -6.25 -2.92
CA MET A 16 -5.68 -5.61 -2.61
C MET A 16 -6.17 -4.74 -3.78
N ARG A 17 -5.27 -4.00 -4.42
CA ARG A 17 -5.61 -3.21 -5.62
C ARG A 17 -6.06 -4.10 -6.78
N ALA A 18 -5.41 -5.24 -7.00
CA ALA A 18 -5.82 -6.19 -8.02
C ALA A 18 -7.24 -6.71 -7.75
N LEU A 19 -7.51 -7.16 -6.53
CA LEU A 19 -8.84 -7.61 -6.10
C LEU A 19 -9.90 -6.52 -6.31
N LEU A 20 -9.65 -5.30 -5.80
CA LEU A 20 -10.60 -4.19 -5.91
C LEU A 20 -10.77 -3.71 -7.36
N SER A 21 -9.67 -3.59 -8.12
CA SER A 21 -9.77 -3.18 -9.53
C SER A 21 -10.54 -4.19 -10.36
N THR A 22 -10.35 -5.49 -10.08
CA THR A 22 -11.11 -6.55 -10.75
C THR A 22 -12.59 -6.50 -10.38
N TYR A 23 -12.90 -6.37 -9.11
CA TYR A 23 -14.30 -6.32 -8.64
C TYR A 23 -15.06 -5.11 -9.20
N LEU A 24 -14.43 -3.93 -9.18
CA LEU A 24 -15.10 -2.66 -9.52
C LEU A 24 -15.10 -2.33 -11.02
N TYR A 25 -14.06 -2.75 -11.76
CA TYR A 25 -13.80 -2.22 -13.10
C TYR A 25 -13.54 -3.28 -14.17
N LEU A 26 -13.64 -4.58 -13.83
CA LEU A 26 -13.46 -5.63 -14.84
C LEU A 26 -14.66 -5.67 -15.78
N GLU A 27 -14.40 -5.42 -17.06
CA GLU A 27 -15.40 -5.50 -18.14
C GLU A 27 -15.36 -6.85 -18.87
N ASN A 28 -14.20 -7.53 -18.84
CA ASN A 28 -13.97 -8.80 -19.50
C ASN A 28 -13.60 -9.89 -18.46
N ASP A 29 -13.68 -11.14 -18.84
CA ASP A 29 -13.38 -12.28 -17.94
C ASP A 29 -11.89 -12.51 -17.69
N LYS A 30 -11.01 -11.54 -17.98
CA LYS A 30 -9.55 -11.66 -17.84
C LYS A 30 -8.98 -10.45 -17.11
N PHE A 31 -8.28 -10.70 -16.02
CA PHE A 31 -7.49 -9.66 -15.36
C PHE A 31 -6.27 -9.27 -16.22
N ASP A 32 -5.96 -7.97 -16.26
CA ASP A 32 -4.73 -7.42 -16.81
C ASP A 32 -4.19 -6.36 -15.85
N PHE A 33 -2.87 -6.27 -15.69
CA PHE A 33 -2.24 -5.28 -14.80
C PHE A 33 -2.57 -3.82 -15.14
N LYS A 34 -3.00 -3.53 -16.36
CA LYS A 34 -3.52 -2.20 -16.73
C LYS A 34 -4.70 -1.77 -15.87
N LEU A 35 -5.47 -2.74 -15.34
CA LEU A 35 -6.60 -2.47 -14.46
C LEU A 35 -6.17 -1.76 -13.16
N LEU A 36 -4.94 -1.97 -12.70
CA LEU A 36 -4.38 -1.27 -11.53
C LEU A 36 -4.29 0.25 -11.72
N SER A 37 -4.32 0.74 -12.97
CA SER A 37 -4.35 2.17 -13.25
C SER A 37 -5.65 2.85 -12.81
N LYS A 38 -6.72 2.09 -12.59
CA LYS A 38 -7.99 2.57 -12.03
C LYS A 38 -7.86 2.95 -10.54
N ILE A 39 -6.88 2.37 -9.84
CA ILE A 39 -6.51 2.71 -8.46
C ILE A 39 -5.03 3.16 -8.46
N PRO A 40 -4.77 4.41 -8.85
CA PRO A 40 -3.41 4.90 -9.08
C PRO A 40 -2.67 5.19 -7.76
N ASN A 41 -1.33 5.32 -7.87
CA ASN A 41 -0.54 5.92 -6.81
C ASN A 41 -0.78 7.44 -6.76
N PHE A 42 -0.97 7.97 -5.55
CA PHE A 42 -1.20 9.40 -5.32
C PHE A 42 0.00 10.27 -5.71
N THR A 43 1.24 9.77 -5.51
CA THR A 43 2.45 10.56 -5.79
C THR A 43 2.85 10.59 -7.27
N ARG A 44 1.97 10.19 -8.21
CA ARG A 44 2.24 10.36 -9.65
C ARG A 44 2.40 11.84 -10.02
N ASP A 45 3.41 12.15 -10.82
CA ASP A 45 3.75 13.49 -11.30
C ASP A 45 2.52 14.29 -11.75
N LYS A 46 1.60 13.66 -12.50
CA LYS A 46 0.40 14.29 -13.06
C LYS A 46 -0.55 14.94 -12.04
N TYR A 47 -0.52 14.51 -10.77
CA TYR A 47 -1.37 15.10 -9.73
C TYR A 47 -0.75 16.36 -9.13
N PHE A 48 0.55 16.58 -9.36
CA PHE A 48 1.31 17.72 -8.88
C PHE A 48 1.67 18.70 -10.00
N GLU A 49 1.52 18.30 -11.27
CA GLU A 49 1.68 19.19 -12.41
C GLU A 49 0.80 20.44 -12.27
N ASN A 50 1.35 21.60 -12.63
CA ASN A 50 0.70 22.93 -12.55
C ASN A 50 0.40 23.44 -11.12
N ILE A 51 0.83 22.74 -10.07
CA ILE A 51 0.75 23.21 -8.68
C ILE A 51 2.11 23.24 -8.01
N ALA A 52 3.11 22.52 -8.54
CA ALA A 52 4.45 22.43 -8.00
C ALA A 52 5.50 22.33 -9.10
N ASP A 53 6.72 22.77 -8.83
CA ASP A 53 7.88 22.42 -9.64
C ASP A 53 8.30 20.97 -9.35
N LEU A 54 8.06 20.08 -10.31
CA LEU A 54 8.37 18.66 -10.19
C LEU A 54 9.87 18.39 -10.03
N ASN A 55 10.74 19.21 -10.63
CA ASN A 55 12.19 19.05 -10.48
C ASN A 55 12.61 19.38 -9.05
N LEU A 56 12.05 20.43 -8.47
CA LEU A 56 12.23 20.77 -7.07
C LEU A 56 11.77 19.65 -6.15
N LEU A 57 10.59 19.07 -6.39
CA LEU A 57 10.07 17.96 -5.56
C LEU A 57 10.93 16.69 -5.70
N LYS A 58 11.60 16.46 -6.83
CA LYS A 58 12.52 15.34 -7.02
C LYS A 58 13.87 15.57 -6.34
N SER A 59 14.37 16.80 -6.32
CA SER A 59 15.62 17.16 -5.63
C SER A 59 15.46 17.36 -4.13
N GLU A 60 14.30 17.87 -3.68
CA GLU A 60 13.97 18.12 -2.28
C GLU A 60 12.67 17.38 -1.89
N PRO A 61 12.72 16.03 -1.68
CA PRO A 61 11.52 15.19 -1.57
C PRO A 61 10.54 15.60 -0.47
N LEU A 62 11.03 16.19 0.63
CA LEU A 62 10.18 16.60 1.75
C LEU A 62 9.28 17.79 1.43
N LYS A 63 9.61 18.58 0.40
CA LYS A 63 8.76 19.70 -0.06
C LYS A 63 7.42 19.24 -0.63
N ILE A 64 7.26 17.97 -0.98
CA ILE A 64 5.96 17.43 -1.41
C ILE A 64 4.85 17.68 -0.38
N SER A 65 5.21 17.75 0.90
CA SER A 65 4.25 18.00 1.98
C SER A 65 3.53 19.35 1.85
N GLU A 66 4.14 20.33 1.23
CA GLU A 66 3.55 21.66 1.00
C GLU A 66 2.40 21.61 -0.01
N TYR A 67 2.36 20.58 -0.85
CA TYR A 67 1.41 20.43 -1.96
C TYR A 67 0.38 19.32 -1.76
N TRP A 68 0.46 18.52 -0.67
CA TRP A 68 -0.47 17.40 -0.45
C TRP A 68 -1.93 17.84 -0.50
N ASN A 69 -2.29 18.90 0.23
CA ASN A 69 -3.67 19.37 0.31
C ASN A 69 -4.14 19.94 -1.05
N ALA A 70 -3.30 20.71 -1.74
CA ALA A 70 -3.63 21.26 -3.05
C ALA A 70 -3.87 20.16 -4.10
N ALA A 71 -3.01 19.13 -4.13
CA ALA A 71 -3.18 17.99 -5.01
C ALA A 71 -4.47 17.21 -4.73
N GLN A 72 -4.78 16.97 -3.45
CA GLN A 72 -6.00 16.29 -3.03
C GLN A 72 -7.26 17.12 -3.31
N SER A 73 -7.22 18.44 -3.10
CA SER A 73 -8.32 19.34 -3.45
C SER A 73 -8.64 19.24 -4.96
N ARG A 74 -7.62 19.27 -5.83
CA ARG A 74 -7.84 19.11 -7.30
C ARG A 74 -8.48 17.78 -7.66
N ILE A 75 -8.08 16.69 -7.01
CA ILE A 75 -8.71 15.37 -7.22
C ILE A 75 -10.18 15.43 -6.82
N ASN A 76 -10.50 16.07 -5.70
CA ASN A 76 -11.84 16.14 -5.14
C ASN A 76 -12.80 17.07 -5.91
N LEU A 77 -12.27 18.04 -6.67
CA LEU A 77 -13.10 18.92 -7.54
C LEU A 77 -13.95 18.15 -8.55
N GLN A 78 -13.64 16.91 -8.85
CA GLN A 78 -14.42 16.07 -9.77
C GLN A 78 -15.69 15.49 -9.13
N GLY A 79 -15.92 15.72 -7.82
CA GLY A 79 -17.16 15.36 -7.12
C GLY A 79 -17.34 13.88 -6.80
N GLU A 80 -16.51 13.00 -7.33
CA GLU A 80 -16.62 11.55 -7.17
C GLU A 80 -15.67 11.02 -6.08
N GLU A 81 -16.07 9.91 -5.44
CA GLU A 81 -15.18 9.14 -4.59
C GLU A 81 -14.14 8.39 -5.45
N LYS A 82 -12.87 8.52 -5.10
CA LYS A 82 -11.75 7.87 -5.82
C LYS A 82 -10.84 7.13 -4.88
N ILE A 83 -10.47 5.92 -5.28
CA ILE A 83 -9.51 5.12 -4.53
C ILE A 83 -8.08 5.43 -5.02
N PHE A 84 -7.18 5.69 -4.07
CA PHE A 84 -5.75 5.91 -4.34
C PHE A 84 -4.87 5.00 -3.47
N LYS A 85 -3.78 4.52 -4.05
CA LYS A 85 -2.71 3.86 -3.31
C LYS A 85 -1.77 4.90 -2.70
N THR A 86 -1.28 4.61 -1.47
CA THR A 86 -0.14 5.32 -0.88
C THR A 86 0.69 4.42 0.03
N HIS A 87 1.98 4.74 0.13
CA HIS A 87 2.88 4.23 1.17
C HIS A 87 3.27 5.31 2.18
N SER A 88 2.81 6.54 1.99
CA SER A 88 3.05 7.62 2.95
C SER A 88 2.40 7.30 4.30
N ALA A 89 3.12 7.57 5.38
CA ALA A 89 2.55 7.64 6.71
C ALA A 89 1.55 8.80 6.79
N CYS A 90 0.49 8.65 7.58
CA CYS A 90 -0.50 9.71 7.82
C CYS A 90 -0.02 10.64 8.94
N VAL A 91 1.05 11.37 8.67
CA VAL A 91 1.72 12.29 9.60
C VAL A 91 1.62 13.73 9.12
N SER A 92 2.02 14.66 9.97
CA SER A 92 2.26 16.06 9.57
C SER A 92 3.77 16.32 9.42
N LEU A 93 4.12 17.16 8.48
CA LEU A 93 5.44 17.75 8.34
C LEU A 93 5.30 19.28 8.26
N LYS A 94 5.93 20.02 9.19
CA LYS A 94 5.78 21.48 9.31
C LYS A 94 4.30 21.89 9.27
N ASP A 95 3.48 21.28 10.13
CA ASP A 95 2.02 21.50 10.25
C ASP A 95 1.18 21.18 8.99
N LYS A 96 1.78 20.61 7.97
CA LYS A 96 1.07 20.09 6.79
C LYS A 96 0.78 18.61 6.99
N TRP A 97 -0.48 18.25 7.18
CA TRP A 97 -0.92 16.88 7.29
C TRP A 97 -0.93 16.18 5.92
N PHE A 98 -0.54 14.92 5.88
CA PHE A 98 -0.62 14.11 4.65
C PHE A 98 -2.04 14.16 4.07
N THR A 99 -3.05 14.01 4.91
CA THR A 99 -4.47 14.15 4.51
C THR A 99 -5.32 14.54 5.72
N THR A 100 -6.51 15.06 5.45
CA THR A 100 -7.48 15.51 6.46
C THR A 100 -8.88 15.01 6.11
N GLU A 101 -9.83 15.20 7.02
CA GLU A 101 -11.25 14.89 6.81
C GLU A 101 -11.90 15.66 5.65
N THR A 102 -11.35 16.80 5.27
CA THR A 102 -11.85 17.58 4.12
C THR A 102 -11.52 16.96 2.77
N HIS A 103 -10.51 16.07 2.73
CA HIS A 103 -10.06 15.44 1.50
C HIS A 103 -10.35 13.95 1.43
N THR A 104 -10.58 13.31 2.60
CA THR A 104 -10.63 11.85 2.73
C THR A 104 -11.96 11.39 3.29
N SER A 105 -12.60 10.45 2.60
CA SER A 105 -13.83 9.78 3.08
C SER A 105 -13.55 8.47 3.81
N GLY A 106 -12.35 7.87 3.64
CA GLY A 106 -11.98 6.65 4.35
C GLY A 106 -10.64 6.07 3.96
N TYR A 107 -10.20 5.01 4.66
CA TYR A 107 -8.97 4.31 4.33
C TYR A 107 -9.04 2.81 4.65
N ILE A 108 -8.29 2.05 3.88
CA ILE A 108 -7.97 0.64 4.08
C ILE A 108 -6.48 0.61 4.40
N HIS A 109 -6.12 0.26 5.64
CA HIS A 109 -4.72 0.15 6.03
C HIS A 109 -4.30 -1.32 6.02
N ILE A 110 -3.33 -1.64 5.17
CA ILE A 110 -2.82 -3.01 5.05
C ILE A 110 -1.49 -3.10 5.79
N VAL A 111 -1.41 -4.02 6.75
CA VAL A 111 -0.20 -4.31 7.52
C VAL A 111 0.28 -5.73 7.23
N ARG A 112 1.56 -5.97 7.40
CA ARG A 112 2.21 -7.26 7.25
C ARG A 112 3.32 -7.42 8.27
N ASP A 113 3.61 -8.67 8.65
CA ASP A 113 4.73 -9.01 9.53
C ASP A 113 6.03 -8.33 9.05
N PRO A 114 6.64 -7.45 9.86
CA PRO A 114 7.82 -6.68 9.46
C PRO A 114 9.01 -7.57 9.08
N ARG A 115 9.09 -8.79 9.62
CA ARG A 115 10.10 -9.79 9.26
C ARG A 115 9.95 -10.25 7.80
N SER A 116 8.71 -10.45 7.35
CA SER A 116 8.41 -10.77 5.94
C SER A 116 8.57 -9.55 5.01
N VAL A 117 8.28 -8.36 5.52
CA VAL A 117 8.43 -7.11 4.77
C VAL A 117 9.88 -6.90 4.39
N VAL A 118 10.85 -7.02 5.31
CA VAL A 118 12.29 -6.76 5.01
C VAL A 118 12.84 -7.71 3.94
N CYS A 119 12.48 -9.00 3.99
CA CYS A 119 12.89 -9.97 2.97
C CYS A 119 12.31 -9.62 1.59
N SER A 120 11.04 -9.22 1.55
CA SER A 120 10.38 -8.80 0.31
C SER A 120 10.91 -7.48 -0.22
N LEU A 121 11.27 -6.54 0.66
CA LEU A 121 11.81 -5.24 0.30
C LEU A 121 13.23 -5.38 -0.26
N ALA A 122 14.09 -6.18 0.39
CA ALA A 122 15.45 -6.46 -0.06
C ALA A 122 15.47 -7.03 -1.48
N ALA A 123 14.63 -8.04 -1.74
CA ALA A 123 14.52 -8.64 -3.06
C ALA A 123 13.98 -7.65 -4.12
N HIS A 124 12.99 -6.82 -3.77
CA HIS A 124 12.40 -5.84 -4.68
C HIS A 124 13.36 -4.72 -5.06
N SER A 125 14.14 -4.24 -4.09
CA SER A 125 15.07 -3.12 -4.27
C SER A 125 16.48 -3.56 -4.67
N ASN A 126 16.71 -4.87 -4.86
CA ASN A 126 18.03 -5.47 -5.11
C ASN A 126 19.08 -5.00 -4.09
N THR A 127 18.76 -5.14 -2.84
CA THR A 127 19.61 -4.72 -1.72
C THR A 127 19.73 -5.85 -0.68
N THR A 128 20.54 -5.64 0.36
CA THR A 128 20.68 -6.62 1.43
C THR A 128 19.51 -6.56 2.42
N ILE A 129 19.26 -7.65 3.13
CA ILE A 129 18.24 -7.69 4.19
C ILE A 129 18.62 -6.73 5.32
N GLU A 130 19.92 -6.60 5.66
CA GLU A 130 20.44 -5.65 6.65
C GLU A 130 20.08 -4.21 6.30
N LYS A 131 20.23 -3.83 5.02
CA LYS A 131 19.85 -2.50 4.55
C LYS A 131 18.34 -2.29 4.69
N SER A 132 17.55 -3.29 4.30
CA SER A 132 16.09 -3.24 4.42
C SER A 132 15.61 -3.18 5.87
N VAL A 133 16.31 -3.81 6.82
CA VAL A 133 16.05 -3.66 8.27
C VAL A 133 16.35 -2.24 8.74
N LYS A 134 17.47 -1.63 8.30
CA LYS A 134 17.77 -0.23 8.61
C LYS A 134 16.67 0.71 8.08
N ASP A 135 16.23 0.52 6.85
CA ASP A 135 15.17 1.33 6.24
C ASP A 135 13.82 1.14 6.97
N LEU A 136 13.47 -0.10 7.32
CA LEU A 136 12.24 -0.43 8.06
C LEU A 136 12.18 0.23 9.43
N LEU A 137 13.32 0.41 10.10
CA LEU A 137 13.43 1.03 11.42
C LEU A 137 13.74 2.53 11.36
N ASN A 138 13.95 3.11 10.18
CA ASN A 138 14.28 4.52 10.00
C ASN A 138 13.02 5.38 10.00
N ASP A 139 12.87 6.21 11.04
CA ASP A 139 11.71 7.12 11.19
C ASP A 139 11.64 8.20 10.10
N ASN A 140 12.75 8.49 9.42
CA ASN A 140 12.86 9.44 8.32
C ASN A 140 12.94 8.75 6.94
N PHE A 141 12.52 7.49 6.83
CA PHE A 141 12.57 6.79 5.56
C PHE A 141 11.64 7.41 4.52
N ILE A 142 12.23 7.77 3.37
CA ILE A 142 11.53 8.30 2.20
C ILE A 142 11.59 7.24 1.12
N GLY A 143 10.41 6.75 0.73
CA GLY A 143 10.28 5.81 -0.37
C GLY A 143 10.27 6.51 -1.72
N SER A 144 10.87 5.87 -2.74
CA SER A 144 10.78 6.28 -4.14
C SER A 144 10.05 5.20 -4.94
N ASN A 145 9.12 5.60 -5.78
CA ASN A 145 8.26 4.69 -6.54
C ASN A 145 8.49 4.76 -8.05
N GLY A 146 9.76 4.92 -8.47
CA GLY A 146 10.15 4.90 -9.89
C GLY A 146 10.03 6.26 -10.60
N LYS A 147 10.30 6.24 -11.90
CA LYS A 147 10.56 7.44 -12.73
C LYS A 147 9.43 8.47 -12.74
N TYR A 148 8.17 8.04 -12.68
CA TYR A 148 6.99 8.91 -12.84
C TYR A 148 6.25 9.19 -11.54
N ASN A 149 6.89 8.93 -10.41
CA ASN A 149 6.31 9.17 -9.10
C ASN A 149 7.27 10.01 -8.26
N LEU A 150 6.69 10.94 -7.54
CA LEU A 150 7.38 11.68 -6.50
C LEU A 150 7.60 10.77 -5.28
N ALA A 151 8.42 11.23 -4.36
CA ALA A 151 8.72 10.49 -3.13
C ALA A 151 7.49 10.36 -2.21
N GLU A 152 7.48 9.30 -1.42
CA GLU A 152 6.50 9.07 -0.37
C GLU A 152 7.18 9.16 1.01
N LEU A 153 6.62 9.95 1.91
CA LEU A 153 7.08 10.02 3.30
C LEU A 153 6.60 8.76 4.04
N THR A 154 7.32 7.67 3.81
CA THR A 154 6.94 6.34 4.31
C THR A 154 7.16 6.21 5.81
N CYS A 155 8.19 6.84 6.37
CA CYS A 155 8.68 6.73 7.74
C CYS A 155 9.09 5.27 8.08
N SER A 156 9.37 4.96 9.36
CA SER A 156 9.55 3.58 9.80
C SER A 156 8.24 2.80 9.70
N TRP A 157 8.33 1.46 9.67
CA TRP A 157 7.16 0.58 9.73
C TRP A 157 6.26 0.88 10.94
N LYS A 158 6.88 1.18 12.08
CA LYS A 158 6.19 1.56 13.32
C LYS A 158 5.41 2.86 13.15
N ILE A 159 6.05 3.93 12.67
CA ILE A 159 5.37 5.21 12.46
C ILE A 159 4.28 5.09 11.40
N ASN A 160 4.56 4.39 10.30
CA ASN A 160 3.56 4.13 9.27
C ASN A 160 2.32 3.46 9.86
N TYR A 161 2.51 2.34 10.60
CA TYR A 161 1.42 1.63 11.26
C TYR A 161 0.65 2.53 12.24
N LEU A 162 1.34 3.14 13.19
CA LEU A 162 0.71 3.95 14.23
C LEU A 162 0.02 5.20 13.67
N SER A 163 0.56 5.80 12.62
CA SER A 163 -0.01 7.00 12.01
C SER A 163 -1.38 6.74 11.39
N TRP A 164 -1.58 5.61 10.75
CA TRP A 164 -2.88 5.21 10.20
C TRP A 164 -3.82 4.63 11.27
N LYS A 165 -3.29 4.00 12.30
CA LYS A 165 -4.08 3.45 13.42
C LYS A 165 -4.69 4.53 14.31
N LYS A 166 -4.03 5.67 14.51
CA LYS A 166 -4.56 6.76 15.36
C LYS A 166 -5.98 7.10 14.95
N LYS A 167 -6.84 7.38 15.93
CA LYS A 167 -8.21 7.83 15.70
C LYS A 167 -8.22 9.03 14.75
N LYS A 168 -8.89 8.90 13.62
CA LYS A 168 -9.08 9.94 12.61
C LYS A 168 -10.51 10.47 12.68
N LYS A 169 -10.73 11.62 12.08
CA LYS A 169 -12.07 12.13 11.84
C LYS A 169 -12.78 11.47 10.66
N PHE A 170 -12.07 10.64 9.89
CA PHE A 170 -12.60 9.81 8.80
C PHE A 170 -12.43 8.32 9.14
N PRO A 171 -13.37 7.45 8.72
CA PRO A 171 -13.36 6.03 9.06
C PRO A 171 -12.27 5.25 8.34
N GLY A 172 -11.88 4.13 8.92
CA GLY A 172 -10.92 3.22 8.29
C GLY A 172 -10.98 1.81 8.83
N ILE A 173 -10.45 0.88 8.06
CA ILE A 173 -10.31 -0.53 8.44
C ILE A 173 -8.85 -0.96 8.36
N LEU A 174 -8.49 -1.90 9.22
CA LEU A 174 -7.21 -2.60 9.21
C LEU A 174 -7.40 -3.98 8.59
N ILE A 175 -6.51 -4.31 7.64
CA ILE A 175 -6.40 -5.63 7.01
C ILE A 175 -4.98 -6.13 7.24
N LYS A 176 -4.83 -7.30 7.86
CA LYS A 176 -3.55 -7.99 7.93
C LYS A 176 -3.34 -8.80 6.65
N TYR A 177 -2.13 -8.72 6.10
CA TYR A 177 -1.76 -9.51 4.91
C TYR A 177 -1.94 -11.00 5.16
N GLU A 178 -1.60 -11.45 6.34
CA GLU A 178 -1.68 -12.85 6.76
C GLU A 178 -3.14 -13.33 6.82
N ASP A 179 -4.05 -12.51 7.36
CA ASP A 179 -5.48 -12.83 7.41
C ASP A 179 -6.09 -12.84 5.99
N LEU A 180 -5.68 -11.88 5.14
CA LEU A 180 -6.09 -11.84 3.73
C LEU A 180 -5.54 -13.08 2.97
N PHE A 181 -4.34 -13.55 3.30
CA PHE A 181 -3.75 -14.74 2.71
C PHE A 181 -4.47 -16.03 3.14
N ASP A 182 -4.77 -16.17 4.43
CA ASP A 182 -5.42 -17.35 4.99
C ASP A 182 -6.91 -17.43 4.65
N ASN A 183 -7.59 -16.30 4.55
CA ASN A 183 -9.02 -16.22 4.23
C ASN A 183 -9.34 -15.00 3.35
N THR A 184 -8.94 -15.10 2.08
CA THR A 184 -9.10 -14.02 1.10
C THR A 184 -10.54 -13.56 0.97
N GLU A 185 -11.48 -14.48 0.90
CA GLU A 185 -12.91 -14.15 0.72
C GLU A 185 -13.44 -13.30 1.87
N LYS A 186 -13.21 -13.71 3.11
CA LYS A 186 -13.65 -13.00 4.31
C LYS A 186 -13.09 -11.58 4.38
N GLU A 187 -11.77 -11.43 4.24
CA GLU A 187 -11.11 -10.14 4.38
C GLU A 187 -11.39 -9.22 3.18
N PHE A 188 -11.55 -9.79 1.99
CA PHE A 188 -11.97 -9.02 0.82
C PHE A 188 -13.43 -8.57 0.94
N LYS A 189 -14.34 -9.44 1.38
CA LYS A 189 -15.75 -9.08 1.63
C LYS A 189 -15.87 -8.00 2.70
N LYS A 190 -15.12 -8.09 3.80
CA LYS A 190 -15.00 -7.01 4.81
C LYS A 190 -14.58 -5.67 4.20
N THR A 191 -13.62 -5.71 3.27
CA THR A 191 -13.17 -4.51 2.54
C THR A 191 -14.28 -3.94 1.66
N LEU A 192 -15.02 -4.79 0.95
CA LEU A 192 -16.12 -4.35 0.08
C LEU A 192 -17.30 -3.78 0.89
N VAL A 193 -17.65 -4.39 2.04
CA VAL A 193 -18.67 -3.85 2.97
C VAL A 193 -18.30 -2.44 3.43
N PHE A 194 -17.02 -2.19 3.74
CA PHE A 194 -16.55 -0.86 4.10
C PHE A 194 -16.67 0.16 2.96
N LEU A 195 -16.56 -0.29 1.70
CA LEU A 195 -16.56 0.57 0.51
C LEU A 195 -17.95 0.77 -0.10
N GLN A 196 -18.91 -0.14 0.11
CA GLN A 196 -20.16 -0.18 -0.65
C GLN A 196 -20.97 1.12 -0.57
N ASP A 197 -21.12 1.69 0.61
CA ASP A 197 -21.88 2.93 0.79
C ASP A 197 -21.13 4.15 0.21
N LYS A 198 -19.80 4.12 0.26
CA LYS A 198 -18.94 5.21 -0.25
C LYS A 198 -18.90 5.26 -1.77
N LEU A 199 -18.94 4.11 -2.41
CA LEU A 199 -18.84 3.96 -3.87
C LEU A 199 -20.18 3.62 -4.51
N ASN A 200 -21.25 3.54 -3.71
CA ASN A 200 -22.63 3.28 -4.12
C ASN A 200 -22.74 2.04 -5.02
N PHE A 201 -22.38 0.86 -4.49
CA PHE A 201 -22.57 -0.42 -5.16
C PHE A 201 -23.15 -1.47 -4.22
N GLU A 202 -23.84 -2.45 -4.78
CA GLU A 202 -24.31 -3.63 -4.07
C GLU A 202 -23.26 -4.75 -4.12
N LEU A 203 -23.17 -5.53 -3.04
CA LEU A 203 -22.29 -6.68 -2.99
C LEU A 203 -22.75 -7.77 -3.97
N ASN A 204 -21.81 -8.35 -4.68
CA ASN A 204 -22.04 -9.41 -5.65
C ASN A 204 -21.06 -10.57 -5.42
N ASP A 205 -21.55 -11.66 -4.86
CA ASP A 205 -20.71 -12.82 -4.52
C ASP A 205 -20.08 -13.48 -5.77
N LYS A 206 -20.73 -13.43 -6.94
CA LYS A 206 -20.14 -13.93 -8.19
C LYS A 206 -18.92 -13.10 -8.60
N LYS A 207 -19.02 -11.77 -8.52
CA LYS A 207 -17.88 -10.88 -8.78
C LYS A 207 -16.76 -11.02 -7.73
N ILE A 208 -17.11 -11.27 -6.46
CA ILE A 208 -16.14 -11.55 -5.40
C ILE A 208 -15.32 -12.78 -5.76
N ASN A 209 -15.99 -13.90 -6.06
CA ASN A 209 -15.35 -15.17 -6.42
C ASN A 209 -14.52 -15.03 -7.70
N GLN A 210 -15.02 -14.31 -8.70
CA GLN A 210 -14.26 -14.02 -9.92
C GLN A 210 -12.99 -13.22 -9.63
N ALA A 211 -13.06 -12.16 -8.83
CA ALA A 211 -11.89 -11.36 -8.46
C ALA A 211 -10.85 -12.20 -7.71
N ILE A 212 -11.27 -13.03 -6.75
CA ILE A 212 -10.37 -13.92 -6.00
C ILE A 212 -9.69 -14.92 -6.95
N LYS A 213 -10.45 -15.53 -7.85
CA LYS A 213 -9.91 -16.49 -8.83
C LYS A 213 -8.88 -15.86 -9.76
N LEU A 214 -9.17 -14.68 -10.31
CA LEU A 214 -8.32 -13.98 -11.27
C LEU A 214 -7.11 -13.30 -10.63
N CYS A 215 -7.18 -12.98 -9.34
CA CYS A 215 -6.11 -12.29 -8.61
C CYS A 215 -5.40 -13.18 -7.58
N ASN A 216 -5.51 -14.51 -7.69
CA ASN A 216 -4.71 -15.40 -6.86
C ASN A 216 -3.22 -15.29 -7.24
N PHE A 217 -2.34 -15.73 -6.33
CA PHE A 217 -0.90 -15.56 -6.51
C PHE A 217 -0.37 -16.20 -7.80
N SER A 218 -0.83 -17.39 -8.15
CA SER A 218 -0.35 -18.11 -9.36
C SER A 218 -0.74 -17.36 -10.63
N GLU A 219 -1.96 -16.84 -10.72
CA GLU A 219 -2.41 -16.05 -11.87
C GLU A 219 -1.63 -14.74 -12.02
N LEU A 220 -1.44 -14.00 -10.92
CA LEU A 220 -0.65 -12.76 -10.94
C LEU A 220 0.81 -13.03 -11.31
N SER A 221 1.41 -14.09 -10.76
CA SER A 221 2.77 -14.50 -11.08
C SER A 221 2.92 -14.94 -12.54
N ASN A 222 1.98 -15.72 -13.07
CA ASN A 222 1.97 -16.15 -14.47
C ASN A 222 1.79 -14.97 -15.44
N GLN A 223 1.00 -13.97 -15.07
CA GLN A 223 0.87 -12.76 -15.88
C GLN A 223 2.14 -11.92 -15.89
N GLU A 224 2.82 -11.79 -14.74
CA GLU A 224 4.11 -11.13 -14.66
C GLU A 224 5.13 -11.81 -15.59
N ASP A 225 5.20 -13.15 -15.57
CA ASP A 225 6.12 -13.90 -16.42
C ASP A 225 5.84 -13.70 -17.93
N LYS A 226 4.56 -13.58 -18.30
CA LYS A 226 4.17 -13.45 -19.72
C LYS A 226 4.26 -12.02 -20.26
N ARG A 227 4.02 -11.01 -19.43
CA ARG A 227 3.81 -9.62 -19.88
C ARG A 227 4.68 -8.60 -19.16
N GLY A 228 5.45 -9.02 -18.16
CA GLY A 228 6.11 -8.12 -17.21
C GLY A 228 5.13 -7.41 -16.29
N PHE A 229 5.66 -6.67 -15.33
CA PHE A 229 4.86 -5.87 -14.41
C PHE A 229 5.50 -4.50 -14.17
N VAL A 230 4.73 -3.43 -14.38
CA VAL A 230 5.25 -2.05 -14.37
C VAL A 230 5.78 -1.59 -13.01
N GLU A 231 5.32 -2.20 -11.90
CA GLU A 231 5.82 -1.92 -10.55
C GLU A 231 7.01 -2.84 -10.17
N GLN A 232 7.46 -3.68 -11.08
CA GLN A 232 8.68 -4.47 -10.94
C GLN A 232 9.89 -3.55 -11.08
N VAL A 233 10.78 -3.57 -10.08
CA VAL A 233 12.03 -2.79 -10.11
C VAL A 233 13.20 -3.70 -10.46
N ASN A 234 13.34 -4.79 -9.71
CA ASN A 234 14.37 -5.80 -9.92
C ASN A 234 13.78 -7.20 -9.67
N GLY A 235 14.19 -8.19 -10.47
CA GLY A 235 13.72 -9.56 -10.33
C GLY A 235 12.19 -9.67 -10.40
N LYS A 236 11.63 -10.76 -9.90
CA LYS A 236 10.20 -11.06 -9.93
C LYS A 236 9.46 -10.35 -8.78
N PHE A 237 8.37 -9.63 -9.08
CA PHE A 237 7.56 -8.93 -8.08
C PHE A 237 6.74 -9.93 -7.25
N PHE A 238 6.06 -10.89 -7.90
CA PHE A 238 5.32 -11.99 -7.26
C PHE A 238 6.26 -13.17 -7.00
N ARG A 239 7.19 -13.02 -6.03
CA ARG A 239 8.34 -13.92 -5.84
C ARG A 239 7.99 -15.28 -5.22
N LYS A 240 7.42 -15.30 -4.02
CA LYS A 240 7.21 -16.53 -3.23
C LYS A 240 5.75 -16.85 -2.92
N GLY A 241 4.87 -15.87 -2.76
CA GLY A 241 3.47 -16.09 -2.38
C GLY A 241 3.30 -16.83 -1.05
N LYS A 242 4.20 -16.59 -0.10
CA LYS A 242 4.18 -17.21 1.24
C LYS A 242 4.13 -16.13 2.32
N LYS A 243 3.40 -16.38 3.41
CA LYS A 243 3.34 -15.45 4.55
C LYS A 243 4.60 -15.53 5.43
N ASP A 244 5.19 -16.70 5.60
CA ASP A 244 6.27 -16.98 6.56
C ASP A 244 7.66 -17.16 5.92
N SER A 245 7.87 -16.64 4.71
CA SER A 245 9.15 -16.81 3.99
C SER A 245 10.36 -16.25 4.73
N TRP A 246 10.15 -15.34 5.68
CA TRP A 246 11.21 -14.81 6.55
C TRP A 246 11.90 -15.87 7.41
N LYS A 247 11.22 -16.97 7.75
CA LYS A 247 11.79 -18.07 8.55
C LYS A 247 12.95 -18.75 7.83
N GLU A 248 12.96 -18.72 6.51
CA GLU A 248 14.00 -19.29 5.65
C GLU A 248 15.13 -18.28 5.32
N GLU A 249 14.81 -16.98 5.32
CA GLU A 249 15.67 -15.94 4.75
C GLU A 249 16.33 -15.04 5.80
N LEU A 250 15.69 -14.87 6.97
CA LEU A 250 16.11 -13.88 7.96
C LEU A 250 17.03 -14.51 9.00
N SER A 251 18.24 -13.96 9.16
CA SER A 251 19.15 -14.40 10.22
C SER A 251 18.58 -14.15 11.63
N THR A 252 18.96 -14.97 12.60
CA THR A 252 18.52 -14.83 13.99
C THR A 252 18.84 -13.45 14.58
N ASN A 253 19.98 -12.88 14.23
CA ASN A 253 20.39 -11.55 14.71
C ASN A 253 19.43 -10.46 14.20
N LEU A 254 19.14 -10.43 12.90
CA LEU A 254 18.23 -9.44 12.30
C LEU A 254 16.79 -9.64 12.76
N LYS A 255 16.36 -10.90 12.92
CA LYS A 255 15.06 -11.23 13.53
C LYS A 255 14.95 -10.61 14.92
N ASN A 256 15.93 -10.87 15.81
CA ASN A 256 15.93 -10.35 17.18
C ASN A 256 15.97 -8.81 17.21
N GLN A 257 16.68 -8.17 16.29
CA GLN A 257 16.70 -6.71 16.16
C GLN A 257 15.33 -6.15 15.84
N ILE A 258 14.62 -6.72 14.86
CA ILE A 258 13.26 -6.31 14.48
C ILE A 258 12.30 -6.54 15.66
N GLU A 259 12.29 -7.73 16.23
CA GLU A 259 11.39 -8.10 17.32
C GLU A 259 11.59 -7.23 18.57
N LYS A 260 12.83 -6.90 18.92
CA LYS A 260 13.15 -5.99 20.02
C LYS A 260 12.67 -4.57 19.74
N SER A 261 12.92 -4.06 18.54
CA SER A 261 12.59 -2.67 18.17
C SER A 261 11.10 -2.43 18.00
N LEU A 262 10.34 -3.46 17.58
CA LEU A 262 8.92 -3.37 17.23
C LEU A 262 8.03 -4.22 18.14
N LYS A 263 8.56 -4.63 19.31
CA LYS A 263 7.91 -5.60 20.21
C LYS A 263 6.44 -5.27 20.46
N LYS A 264 6.15 -4.04 20.87
CA LYS A 264 4.81 -3.60 21.25
C LYS A 264 3.82 -3.71 20.08
N GLU A 265 4.19 -3.20 18.92
CA GLU A 265 3.34 -3.19 17.74
C GLU A 265 3.16 -4.60 17.17
N MET A 266 4.19 -5.43 17.22
CA MET A 266 4.13 -6.83 16.78
C MET A 266 3.26 -7.67 17.72
N GLN A 267 3.32 -7.46 19.04
CA GLN A 267 2.43 -8.14 20.00
C GLN A 267 0.98 -7.71 19.79
N GLU A 268 0.74 -6.42 19.61
CA GLU A 268 -0.60 -5.90 19.34
C GLU A 268 -1.24 -6.50 18.08
N LEU A 269 -0.43 -6.75 17.04
CA LEU A 269 -0.88 -7.37 15.79
C LEU A 269 -0.88 -8.90 15.83
N GLY A 270 -0.42 -9.52 16.93
CA GLY A 270 -0.35 -10.97 17.07
C GLY A 270 0.78 -11.62 16.25
N TYR A 271 1.83 -10.87 15.94
CA TYR A 271 3.06 -11.39 15.31
C TYR A 271 4.07 -11.92 16.33
N LEU A 272 3.93 -11.51 17.59
CA LEU A 272 4.67 -12.02 18.77
C LEU A 272 3.66 -12.34 19.88
N ASN A 273 4.02 -13.35 20.68
CA ASN A 273 3.31 -13.71 21.91
C ASN A 273 3.61 -12.74 23.05
#